data_fe6253bcd43605d60e541313b99ef314
#
_entry.id   fe6253bcd43605d60e541313b99ef314
#
_cell.length_a   1.000
_cell.length_b   1.000
_cell.length_c   1.000
_cell.angle_alpha   90.00
_cell.angle_beta   90.00
_cell.angle_gamma   90.00
#
_symmetry.space_group_name_H-M   'P 1'
#
loop_
_entity.id
_entity.type
_entity.pdbx_description
1 polymer ?
#
loop_
_entity_poly.entity_id
_entity_poly.type
_entity_poly.pdbx_seq_one_letter_code
_entity_poly.pdbx_strand_id
1 'polypeptide(L)'
;MRNYDAIIIGGGINGLSLATLLSKENQSVLLIEARNNIGGMASSETMPNGCKYNLIYDYIRWIDPRLINLLNLEKYGLEFMPLDPLRISLDKKGNHIEFFSDPQKTANSIARHSREDSAKWIDFTRHVAKLTNFLESLYQICPPSI
;
A
#
# COMPACT_ATOMS: atom_id res chain seq x y z
N MET A 1 -1.31 27.53 -29.42
CA MET A 1 -0.49 26.63 -28.54
C MET A 1 -1.19 26.51 -27.21
N ARG A 2 -1.26 25.30 -26.63
CA ARG A 2 -1.73 25.15 -25.24
C ARG A 2 -0.55 25.45 -24.32
N ASN A 3 -0.71 26.34 -23.37
CA ASN A 3 0.27 26.63 -22.34
C ASN A 3 -0.07 25.82 -21.09
N TYR A 4 0.93 25.30 -20.43
CA TYR A 4 0.80 24.57 -19.17
C TYR A 4 1.68 25.25 -18.12
N ASP A 5 1.17 25.31 -16.88
CA ASP A 5 1.91 25.85 -15.74
C ASP A 5 2.92 24.84 -15.23
N ALA A 6 2.61 23.52 -15.38
CA ALA A 6 3.49 22.42 -15.01
C ALA A 6 3.44 21.28 -16.00
N ILE A 7 4.59 20.63 -16.21
CA ILE A 7 4.70 19.38 -16.96
C ILE A 7 5.26 18.31 -16.02
N ILE A 8 4.52 17.21 -15.86
CA ILE A 8 4.88 16.08 -15.01
C ILE A 8 5.21 14.90 -15.91
N ILE A 9 6.38 14.31 -15.74
CA ILE A 9 6.84 13.15 -16.48
C ILE A 9 6.73 11.93 -15.57
N GLY A 10 5.89 10.97 -15.95
CA GLY A 10 5.58 9.74 -15.22
C GLY A 10 4.22 9.76 -14.54
N GLY A 11 3.34 8.84 -14.97
CA GLY A 11 1.99 8.63 -14.46
C GLY A 11 1.93 7.61 -13.32
N GLY A 12 2.96 7.50 -12.49
CA GLY A 12 2.95 6.73 -11.25
C GLY A 12 2.22 7.46 -10.11
N ILE A 13 2.14 6.85 -8.93
CA ILE A 13 1.42 7.39 -7.75
C ILE A 13 1.87 8.83 -7.46
N ASN A 14 3.18 9.09 -7.42
CA ASN A 14 3.70 10.43 -7.10
C ASN A 14 3.33 11.47 -8.16
N GLY A 15 3.47 11.14 -9.44
CA GLY A 15 3.12 12.04 -10.55
C GLY A 15 1.62 12.33 -10.58
N LEU A 16 0.77 11.32 -10.38
CA LEU A 16 -0.67 11.48 -10.31
C LEU A 16 -1.12 12.31 -9.11
N SER A 17 -0.52 12.08 -7.94
CA SER A 17 -0.80 12.87 -6.73
C SER A 17 -0.43 14.33 -6.94
N LEU A 18 0.77 14.60 -7.46
CA LEU A 18 1.22 15.97 -7.74
C LEU A 18 0.34 16.66 -8.78
N ALA A 19 0.00 15.97 -9.88
CA ALA A 19 -0.88 16.51 -10.91
C ALA A 19 -2.25 16.89 -10.33
N THR A 20 -2.81 16.05 -9.47
CA THR A 20 -4.09 16.31 -8.82
C THR A 20 -4.02 17.51 -7.89
N LEU A 21 -2.95 17.61 -7.08
CA LEU A 21 -2.76 18.73 -6.15
C LEU A 21 -2.62 20.06 -6.90
N LEU A 22 -1.78 20.11 -7.92
CA LEU A 22 -1.61 21.32 -8.73
C LEU A 22 -2.90 21.72 -9.44
N SER A 23 -3.64 20.74 -9.96
CA SER A 23 -4.94 21.02 -10.60
C SER A 23 -5.98 21.55 -9.60
N LYS A 24 -5.95 21.14 -8.34
CA LYS A 24 -6.80 21.70 -7.27
C LYS A 24 -6.48 23.17 -6.97
N GLU A 25 -5.22 23.57 -7.18
CA GLU A 25 -4.76 24.97 -7.09
C GLU A 25 -4.97 25.73 -8.40
N ASN A 26 -5.85 25.24 -9.30
CA ASN A 26 -6.16 25.83 -10.60
C ASN A 26 -4.96 25.94 -11.56
N GLN A 27 -3.92 25.15 -11.35
CA GLN A 27 -2.78 25.09 -12.28
C GLN A 27 -3.14 24.21 -13.48
N SER A 28 -2.76 24.64 -14.68
CA SER A 28 -2.86 23.86 -15.91
C SER A 28 -1.71 22.87 -15.98
N VAL A 29 -1.99 21.56 -15.87
CA VAL A 29 -0.98 20.51 -15.78
C VAL A 29 -1.02 19.59 -16.99
N LEU A 30 0.17 19.31 -17.56
CA LEU A 30 0.38 18.25 -18.54
C LEU A 30 1.10 17.09 -17.86
N LEU A 31 0.44 15.91 -17.81
CA LEU A 31 1.08 14.67 -17.36
C LEU A 31 1.41 13.81 -18.57
N ILE A 32 2.65 13.36 -18.65
CA ILE A 32 3.19 12.51 -19.73
C ILE A 32 3.57 11.16 -19.14
N GLU A 33 3.03 10.08 -19.71
CA GLU A 33 3.34 8.70 -19.34
C GLU A 33 3.78 7.94 -20.60
N ALA A 34 4.86 7.16 -20.47
CA ALA A 34 5.43 6.40 -21.59
C ALA A 34 4.61 5.14 -21.92
N ARG A 35 3.91 4.56 -20.93
CA ARG A 35 3.07 3.38 -21.10
C ARG A 35 1.64 3.78 -21.44
N ASN A 36 0.88 2.83 -21.98
CA ASN A 36 -0.54 3.04 -22.27
C ASN A 36 -1.42 3.13 -21.00
N ASN A 37 -0.89 2.64 -19.86
CA ASN A 37 -1.58 2.62 -18.58
C ASN A 37 -0.84 3.47 -17.55
N ILE A 38 -1.58 4.25 -16.79
CA ILE A 38 -1.09 4.98 -15.62
C ILE A 38 -1.06 4.08 -14.38
N GLY A 39 -0.41 4.56 -13.30
CA GLY A 39 -0.33 3.87 -12.02
C GLY A 39 1.08 3.45 -11.64
N GLY A 40 2.01 3.37 -12.60
CA GLY A 40 3.40 2.99 -12.33
C GLY A 40 3.51 1.58 -11.73
N MET A 41 4.23 1.44 -10.62
CA MET A 41 4.36 0.17 -9.89
C MET A 41 3.06 -0.28 -9.21
N ALA A 42 2.09 0.60 -9.01
CA ALA A 42 0.78 0.28 -8.45
C ALA A 42 -0.26 -0.07 -9.50
N SER A 43 0.13 -0.16 -10.78
CA SER A 43 -0.80 -0.56 -11.83
C SER A 43 -1.19 -2.03 -11.70
N SER A 44 -2.46 -2.31 -12.04
CA SER A 44 -2.99 -3.66 -12.14
C SER A 44 -3.13 -4.05 -13.62
N GLU A 45 -2.94 -5.32 -13.92
CA GLU A 45 -3.18 -5.89 -15.23
C GLU A 45 -4.31 -6.91 -15.19
N THR A 46 -4.89 -7.20 -16.33
CA THR A 46 -5.96 -8.18 -16.47
C THR A 46 -5.46 -9.37 -17.29
N MET A 47 -5.58 -10.56 -16.73
CA MET A 47 -5.30 -11.81 -17.43
C MET A 47 -6.37 -12.11 -18.50
N PRO A 48 -6.08 -12.97 -19.49
CA PRO A 48 -7.06 -13.35 -20.50
C PRO A 48 -8.37 -13.94 -19.95
N ASN A 49 -8.32 -14.54 -18.76
CA ASN A 49 -9.49 -15.07 -18.05
C ASN A 49 -10.31 -14.01 -17.29
N GLY A 50 -9.94 -12.72 -17.37
CA GLY A 50 -10.61 -11.62 -16.69
C GLY A 50 -10.11 -11.35 -15.27
N CYS A 51 -9.24 -12.18 -14.68
CA CYS A 51 -8.67 -11.93 -13.36
C CYS A 51 -7.74 -10.72 -13.38
N LYS A 52 -7.90 -9.82 -12.43
CA LYS A 52 -7.01 -8.68 -12.21
C LYS A 52 -5.92 -9.04 -11.21
N TYR A 53 -4.70 -8.61 -11.46
CA TYR A 53 -3.58 -8.78 -10.57
C TYR A 53 -2.72 -7.52 -10.53
N ASN A 54 -2.07 -7.28 -9.41
CA ASN A 54 -1.13 -6.17 -9.27
C ASN A 54 0.24 -6.60 -9.79
N LEU A 55 0.91 -5.71 -10.53
CA LEU A 55 2.21 -6.02 -11.13
C LEU A 55 3.31 -6.28 -10.08
N ILE A 56 3.34 -5.48 -9.03
CA ILE A 56 4.45 -5.49 -8.05
C ILE A 56 3.95 -5.70 -6.63
N TYR A 57 2.90 -5.00 -6.24
CA TYR A 57 2.38 -5.08 -4.88
C TYR A 57 1.38 -6.24 -4.76
N ASP A 58 1.62 -7.15 -3.82
CA ASP A 58 0.69 -8.21 -3.47
C ASP A 58 -0.63 -7.64 -2.92
N TYR A 59 -0.54 -6.63 -2.05
CA TYR A 59 -1.67 -5.86 -1.56
C TYR A 59 -1.19 -4.51 -0.99
N ILE A 60 -2.09 -3.55 -0.91
CA ILE A 60 -1.81 -2.23 -0.33
C ILE A 60 -2.01 -2.35 1.19
N ARG A 61 -0.92 -2.13 1.93
CA ARG A 61 -0.93 -2.22 3.39
C ARG A 61 -1.35 -0.93 4.07
N TRP A 62 -1.01 0.19 3.45
CA TRP A 62 -1.23 1.49 4.05
C TRP A 62 -1.19 2.58 2.97
N ILE A 63 -2.09 3.53 3.08
CA ILE A 63 -2.06 4.80 2.35
C ILE A 63 -2.16 5.89 3.42
N ASP A 64 -1.36 6.93 3.31
CA ASP A 64 -1.42 8.06 4.23
C ASP A 64 -2.85 8.65 4.26
N PRO A 65 -3.53 8.65 5.43
CA PRO A 65 -4.89 9.21 5.54
C PRO A 65 -4.99 10.66 5.10
N ARG A 66 -3.89 11.43 5.23
CA ARG A 66 -3.83 12.81 4.75
C ARG A 66 -3.97 12.87 3.23
N LEU A 67 -3.36 11.95 2.49
CA LEU A 67 -3.49 11.88 1.04
C LEU A 67 -4.90 11.45 0.63
N ILE A 68 -5.51 10.48 1.32
CA ILE A 68 -6.89 10.05 1.07
C ILE A 68 -7.82 11.26 1.13
N ASN A 69 -7.73 12.03 2.20
CA ASN A 69 -8.55 13.22 2.41
C ASN A 69 -8.21 14.35 1.43
N LEU A 70 -6.92 14.65 1.26
CA LEU A 70 -6.44 15.74 0.41
C LEU A 70 -6.81 15.53 -1.06
N LEU A 71 -6.75 14.29 -1.53
CA LEU A 71 -7.10 13.92 -2.91
C LEU A 71 -8.58 13.54 -3.07
N ASN A 72 -9.36 13.44 -1.97
CA ASN A 72 -10.75 12.99 -1.93
C ASN A 72 -10.93 11.60 -2.58
N LEU A 73 -10.01 10.65 -2.31
CA LEU A 73 -9.95 9.38 -3.03
C LEU A 73 -11.22 8.53 -2.86
N GLU A 74 -11.86 8.56 -1.69
CA GLU A 74 -13.13 7.86 -1.44
C GLU A 74 -14.25 8.37 -2.35
N LYS A 75 -14.33 9.67 -2.60
CA LYS A 75 -15.30 10.26 -3.55
C LYS A 75 -15.12 9.72 -4.97
N TYR A 76 -13.89 9.32 -5.31
CA TYR A 76 -13.54 8.76 -6.62
C TYR A 76 -13.50 7.23 -6.63
N GLY A 77 -14.06 6.59 -5.60
CA GLY A 77 -14.27 5.15 -5.57
C GLY A 77 -13.12 4.35 -4.95
N LEU A 78 -12.25 4.98 -4.14
CA LEU A 78 -11.31 4.22 -3.34
C LEU A 78 -12.08 3.43 -2.27
N GLU A 79 -11.97 2.12 -2.34
CA GLU A 79 -12.52 1.19 -1.37
C GLU A 79 -11.42 0.25 -0.90
N PHE A 80 -11.40 -0.06 0.40
CA PHE A 80 -10.50 -1.04 0.98
C PHE A 80 -11.24 -2.34 1.26
N MET A 81 -10.73 -3.43 0.71
CA MET A 81 -11.20 -4.77 1.04
C MET A 81 -10.24 -5.41 2.05
N PRO A 82 -10.66 -5.62 3.30
CA PRO A 82 -9.82 -6.31 4.28
C PRO A 82 -9.61 -7.76 3.85
N LEU A 83 -8.36 -8.20 3.90
CA LEU A 83 -7.99 -9.60 3.70
C LEU A 83 -7.83 -10.28 5.08
N ASP A 84 -8.43 -11.44 5.27
CA ASP A 84 -8.25 -12.23 6.48
C ASP A 84 -8.36 -13.74 6.15
N PRO A 85 -7.26 -14.50 6.07
CA PRO A 85 -5.88 -14.09 6.44
C PRO A 85 -5.23 -13.10 5.47
N LEU A 86 -4.32 -12.28 6.03
CA LEU A 86 -3.52 -11.31 5.25
C LEU A 86 -2.52 -11.99 4.32
N ARG A 87 -1.98 -13.14 4.77
CA ARG A 87 -0.94 -13.89 4.07
C ARG A 87 -0.98 -15.35 4.48
N ILE A 88 -0.62 -16.22 3.56
CA ILE A 88 -0.42 -17.65 3.81
C ILE A 88 1.00 -17.99 3.37
N SER A 89 1.79 -18.59 4.27
CA SER A 89 3.10 -19.16 3.97
C SER A 89 2.97 -20.66 3.80
N LEU A 90 3.46 -21.19 2.67
CA LEU A 90 3.36 -22.60 2.29
C LEU A 90 4.76 -23.22 2.28
N ASP A 91 4.87 -24.48 2.74
CA ASP A 91 6.05 -25.30 2.52
C ASP A 91 5.87 -26.25 1.33
N LYS A 92 6.96 -26.95 0.96
CA LYS A 92 6.93 -27.92 -0.15
C LYS A 92 6.06 -29.15 0.11
N LYS A 93 5.65 -29.40 1.37
CA LYS A 93 4.84 -30.53 1.79
C LYS A 93 3.35 -30.18 1.92
N GLY A 94 3.00 -28.92 1.66
CA GLY A 94 1.62 -28.42 1.79
C GLY A 94 1.25 -27.95 3.19
N ASN A 95 2.18 -27.98 4.16
CA ASN A 95 1.93 -27.35 5.44
C ASN A 95 1.91 -25.83 5.26
N HIS A 96 1.11 -25.15 6.07
CA HIS A 96 0.97 -23.71 5.94
C HIS A 96 0.82 -23.00 7.29
N ILE A 97 1.23 -21.74 7.30
CA ILE A 97 0.99 -20.78 8.38
C ILE A 97 0.15 -19.66 7.80
N GLU A 98 -0.95 -19.38 8.45
CA GLU A 98 -1.85 -18.27 8.12
C GLU A 98 -1.54 -17.08 9.03
N PHE A 99 -1.37 -15.91 8.41
CA PHE A 99 -1.14 -14.66 9.11
C PHE A 99 -2.42 -13.82 9.05
N PHE A 100 -3.01 -13.59 10.19
CA PHE A 100 -4.24 -12.83 10.36
C PHE A 100 -3.98 -11.43 10.90
N SER A 101 -4.96 -10.55 10.74
CA SER A 101 -4.95 -9.23 11.40
C SER A 101 -4.97 -9.36 12.93
N ASP A 102 -5.63 -10.41 13.43
CA ASP A 102 -5.61 -10.77 14.85
C ASP A 102 -4.35 -11.57 15.19
N PRO A 103 -3.44 -11.04 16.04
CA PRO A 103 -2.23 -11.74 16.45
C PRO A 103 -2.50 -13.09 17.11
N GLN A 104 -3.61 -13.26 17.82
CA GLN A 104 -3.94 -14.51 18.49
C GLN A 104 -4.31 -15.60 17.49
N LYS A 105 -5.06 -15.29 16.43
CA LYS A 105 -5.34 -16.23 15.34
C LYS A 105 -4.05 -16.69 14.66
N THR A 106 -3.12 -15.77 14.41
CA THR A 106 -1.80 -16.11 13.86
C THR A 106 -1.00 -17.00 14.80
N ALA A 107 -0.95 -16.69 16.11
CA ALA A 107 -0.30 -17.51 17.11
C ALA A 107 -0.86 -18.96 17.11
N ASN A 108 -2.17 -19.10 17.01
CA ASN A 108 -2.82 -20.41 16.91
C ASN A 108 -2.43 -21.19 15.64
N SER A 109 -2.26 -20.48 14.51
CA SER A 109 -1.78 -21.09 13.27
C SER A 109 -0.32 -21.55 13.41
N ILE A 110 0.55 -20.73 14.02
CA ILE A 110 1.96 -21.06 14.30
C ILE A 110 2.06 -22.27 15.26
N ALA A 111 1.17 -22.39 16.25
CA ALA A 111 1.18 -23.45 17.25
C ALA A 111 1.09 -24.87 16.64
N ARG A 112 0.53 -25.00 15.44
CA ARG A 112 0.47 -26.26 14.68
C ARG A 112 1.87 -26.76 14.29
N HIS A 113 2.87 -25.86 14.25
CA HIS A 113 4.25 -26.14 13.84
C HIS A 113 5.24 -25.97 14.99
N SER A 114 5.07 -24.93 15.81
CA SER A 114 5.96 -24.61 16.93
C SER A 114 5.18 -23.93 18.06
N ARG A 115 5.06 -24.62 19.19
CA ARG A 115 4.46 -24.03 20.40
C ARG A 115 5.33 -22.93 20.99
N GLU A 116 6.64 -23.04 20.87
CA GLU A 116 7.58 -22.02 21.35
C GLU A 116 7.44 -20.71 20.59
N ASP A 117 7.40 -20.76 19.24
CA ASP A 117 7.26 -19.57 18.42
C ASP A 117 5.86 -18.94 18.57
N SER A 118 4.84 -19.76 18.69
CA SER A 118 3.47 -19.30 18.99
C SER A 118 3.42 -18.47 20.29
N ALA A 119 4.07 -18.96 21.35
CA ALA A 119 4.12 -18.24 22.61
C ALA A 119 4.83 -16.87 22.50
N LYS A 120 5.87 -16.78 21.65
CA LYS A 120 6.63 -15.54 21.43
C LYS A 120 5.96 -14.58 20.45
N TRP A 121 5.04 -15.04 19.64
CA TRP A 121 4.43 -14.26 18.55
C TRP A 121 3.73 -13.00 19.04
N ILE A 122 2.98 -13.10 20.13
CA ILE A 122 2.22 -11.95 20.69
C ILE A 122 3.17 -10.84 21.16
N ASP A 123 4.26 -11.21 21.82
CA ASP A 123 5.25 -10.23 22.29
C ASP A 123 6.01 -9.62 21.12
N PHE A 124 6.34 -10.42 20.12
CA PHE A 124 6.94 -9.95 18.88
C PHE A 124 6.05 -8.90 18.18
N THR A 125 4.78 -9.22 17.97
CA THR A 125 3.85 -8.29 17.29
C THR A 125 3.64 -7.00 18.07
N ARG A 126 3.61 -7.08 19.42
CA ARG A 126 3.54 -5.90 20.28
C ARG A 126 4.80 -5.02 20.15
N HIS A 127 5.97 -5.66 20.05
CA HIS A 127 7.24 -4.94 19.85
C HIS A 127 7.27 -4.26 18.48
N VAL A 128 6.89 -4.98 17.42
CA VAL A 128 6.79 -4.42 16.06
C VAL A 128 5.81 -3.24 16.02
N ALA A 129 4.65 -3.34 16.66
CA ALA A 129 3.69 -2.24 16.71
C ALA A 129 4.25 -0.97 17.35
N LYS A 130 5.01 -1.11 18.47
CA LYS A 130 5.70 0.04 19.09
C LYS A 130 6.72 0.68 18.15
N LEU A 131 7.50 -0.13 17.45
CA LEU A 131 8.47 0.34 16.47
C LEU A 131 7.79 1.04 15.30
N THR A 132 6.71 0.48 14.78
CA THR A 132 5.94 1.07 13.69
C THR A 132 5.39 2.46 14.09
N ASN A 133 4.78 2.58 15.27
CA ASN A 133 4.27 3.85 15.76
C ASN A 133 5.38 4.91 15.91
N PHE A 134 6.55 4.50 16.37
CA PHE A 134 7.71 5.39 16.44
C PHE A 134 8.17 5.86 15.05
N LEU A 135 8.31 4.94 14.09
CA LEU A 135 8.70 5.26 12.73
C LEU A 135 7.65 6.14 12.04
N GLU A 136 6.37 5.87 12.24
CA GLU A 136 5.29 6.66 11.68
C GLU A 136 5.38 8.13 12.14
N SER A 137 5.71 8.36 13.42
CA SER A 137 5.92 9.72 13.93
C SER A 137 7.09 10.43 13.25
N LEU A 138 8.17 9.72 12.92
CA LEU A 138 9.30 10.27 12.19
C LEU A 138 8.98 10.65 10.75
N TYR A 139 8.17 9.85 10.06
CA TYR A 139 7.73 10.16 8.68
C TYR A 139 6.80 11.37 8.58
N GLN A 140 6.24 11.82 9.69
CA GLN A 140 5.40 13.02 9.74
C GLN A 140 6.22 14.30 9.93
N ILE A 141 7.50 14.19 10.30
CA ILE A 141 8.37 15.34 10.54
C ILE A 141 8.99 15.77 9.21
N CYS A 142 8.88 17.06 8.89
CA CYS A 142 9.61 17.62 7.76
C CYS A 142 11.12 17.53 8.05
N PRO A 143 11.95 17.00 7.13
CA PRO A 143 13.39 16.95 7.36
C PRO A 143 13.93 18.35 7.60
N PRO A 144 14.93 18.51 8.50
CA PRO A 144 15.53 19.81 8.72
C PRO A 144 16.16 20.33 7.42
N SER A 145 16.03 21.62 7.18
CA SER A 145 16.74 22.29 6.07
C SER A 145 18.25 22.18 6.31
N ILE A 146 18.98 21.67 5.33
CA ILE A 146 20.44 21.62 5.30
C ILE A 146 20.96 23.02 5.01
#